data_a131d5361fc357e3f34ee1d60718fc5a
#
_entry.id   a131d5361fc357e3f34ee1d60718fc5a
#
_cell.length_a   1.000
_cell.length_b   1.000
_cell.length_c   1.000
_cell.angle_alpha   90.00
_cell.angle_beta   90.00
_cell.angle_gamma   90.00
#
_symmetry.space_group_name_H-M   'P 1'
#
loop_
_entity.id
_entity.type
_entity.pdbx_description
1 polymer ?
#
loop_
_entity_poly.entity_id
_entity_poly.type
_entity_poly.pdbx_seq_one_letter_code
_entity_poly.pdbx_strand_id
1 'polypeptide(L)'
;MKKEKTAGKGKIKAAVIKQLKSMIVPVIICLVILVGIFVVITYQNNEEPAEIIRLNGYEGEENTIVMENDAIKFEMDPATTQFAVTVKETGKVWRSNPEDGANDPIAQASEKGRLQSTLSIVWSTKNGVDAEYNNYDYGIKNGLYDIETGENYVKVKYSIGDVDREYYIPPVTTEEKLEYWFSQMESNDATLIKEYYKKYDINKLSKKDNKDELLAQYPILADEVIYVLRDKTNNSLKQKFEGMFEAAGYTAEDYEEDKSLNSAERTTDKPVFNVSVVYRLDGDDLLVEVPLAEMEYQEDKPIYSLTILPYFGAG
;
A
#
# COMPACT_ATOMS: atom_id res chain seq x y z
N MET A 1 -42.60 -67.78 30.12
CA MET A 1 -42.53 -66.35 29.65
C MET A 1 -41.20 -65.63 29.99
N LYS A 2 -40.03 -66.20 29.94
CA LYS A 2 -38.75 -65.56 30.27
C LYS A 2 -37.68 -65.59 29.15
N LYS A 3 -37.94 -66.32 28.02
CA LYS A 3 -36.95 -66.42 26.90
C LYS A 3 -37.10 -65.42 25.78
N GLU A 4 -38.23 -64.75 25.62
CA GLU A 4 -38.41 -63.75 24.50
C GLU A 4 -37.88 -62.37 24.80
N LYS A 5 -37.75 -61.98 26.08
CA LYS A 5 -37.23 -60.65 26.43
C LYS A 5 -35.72 -60.45 26.24
N THR A 6 -34.96 -61.58 26.19
CA THR A 6 -33.51 -61.51 26.01
C THR A 6 -33.08 -61.43 24.55
N ALA A 7 -33.85 -62.00 23.62
CA ALA A 7 -33.57 -61.92 22.16
C ALA A 7 -33.74 -60.55 21.56
N GLY A 8 -34.71 -59.76 22.08
CA GLY A 8 -34.95 -58.41 21.64
C GLY A 8 -33.85 -57.41 22.02
N LYS A 9 -33.30 -57.56 23.24
CA LYS A 9 -32.18 -56.68 23.71
C LYS A 9 -30.87 -56.93 22.95
N GLY A 10 -30.61 -58.16 22.49
CA GLY A 10 -29.44 -58.50 21.68
C GLY A 10 -29.49 -57.88 20.27
N LYS A 11 -30.66 -57.95 19.63
CA LYS A 11 -30.86 -57.32 18.29
C LYS A 11 -30.76 -55.80 18.31
N ILE A 12 -31.28 -55.15 19.35
CA ILE A 12 -31.19 -53.69 19.52
C ILE A 12 -29.73 -53.27 19.75
N LYS A 13 -28.97 -54.01 20.60
CA LYS A 13 -27.53 -53.74 20.81
C LYS A 13 -26.74 -53.91 19.52
N ALA A 14 -27.00 -54.97 18.74
CA ALA A 14 -26.32 -55.20 17.47
C ALA A 14 -26.64 -54.11 16.42
N ALA A 15 -27.90 -53.64 16.33
CA ALA A 15 -28.29 -52.56 15.46
C ALA A 15 -27.63 -51.24 15.86
N VAL A 16 -27.57 -50.89 17.14
CA VAL A 16 -26.90 -49.68 17.66
C VAL A 16 -25.40 -49.76 17.41
N ILE A 17 -24.75 -50.90 17.60
CA ILE A 17 -23.31 -51.06 17.31
C ILE A 17 -23.04 -50.93 15.81
N LYS A 18 -23.92 -51.47 14.95
CA LYS A 18 -23.78 -51.28 13.48
C LYS A 18 -23.97 -49.86 13.07
N GLN A 19 -24.90 -49.14 13.67
CA GLN A 19 -25.14 -47.71 13.41
C GLN A 19 -23.98 -46.84 13.95
N LEU A 20 -23.43 -47.15 15.12
CA LEU A 20 -22.22 -46.50 15.64
C LEU A 20 -21.01 -46.71 14.72
N LYS A 21 -20.80 -47.93 14.24
CA LYS A 21 -19.71 -48.22 13.29
C LYS A 21 -19.87 -47.50 11.95
N SER A 22 -21.10 -47.32 11.47
CA SER A 22 -21.36 -46.59 10.22
C SER A 22 -21.15 -45.07 10.37
N MET A 23 -21.16 -44.52 11.57
CA MET A 23 -20.85 -43.11 11.85
C MET A 23 -19.36 -42.87 12.13
N ILE A 24 -18.58 -43.87 12.49
CA ILE A 24 -17.15 -43.72 12.79
C ILE A 24 -16.37 -43.34 11.52
N VAL A 25 -16.67 -43.97 10.40
CA VAL A 25 -15.95 -43.69 9.13
C VAL A 25 -16.11 -42.25 8.67
N PRO A 26 -17.34 -41.65 8.56
CA PRO A 26 -17.47 -40.27 8.20
C PRO A 26 -16.86 -39.31 9.23
N VAL A 27 -16.92 -39.61 10.51
CA VAL A 27 -16.26 -38.81 11.56
C VAL A 27 -14.73 -38.81 11.40
N ILE A 28 -14.13 -39.95 11.10
CA ILE A 28 -12.68 -40.03 10.83
C ILE A 28 -12.34 -39.23 9.56
N ILE A 29 -13.13 -39.32 8.51
CA ILE A 29 -12.92 -38.54 7.27
C ILE A 29 -12.99 -37.04 7.54
N CYS A 30 -14.00 -36.59 8.30
CA CYS A 30 -14.09 -35.17 8.70
C CYS A 30 -12.90 -34.73 9.55
N LEU A 31 -12.41 -35.55 10.46
CA LEU A 31 -11.22 -35.27 11.27
C LEU A 31 -9.96 -35.15 10.40
N VAL A 32 -9.78 -36.05 9.44
CA VAL A 32 -8.64 -35.99 8.50
C VAL A 32 -8.69 -34.74 7.64
N ILE A 33 -9.88 -34.35 7.15
CA ILE A 33 -10.07 -33.12 6.39
C ILE A 33 -9.76 -31.89 7.26
N LEU A 34 -10.25 -31.84 8.50
CA LEU A 34 -9.98 -30.74 9.43
C LEU A 34 -8.49 -30.62 9.77
N VAL A 35 -7.82 -31.75 9.99
CA VAL A 35 -6.36 -31.78 10.20
C VAL A 35 -5.62 -31.31 8.94
N GLY A 36 -6.07 -31.74 7.76
CA GLY A 36 -5.51 -31.28 6.48
C GLY A 36 -5.66 -29.78 6.28
N ILE A 37 -6.86 -29.23 6.55
CA ILE A 37 -7.11 -27.79 6.50
C ILE A 37 -6.26 -27.04 7.53
N PHE A 38 -6.14 -27.56 8.75
CA PHE A 38 -5.30 -26.97 9.80
C PHE A 38 -3.82 -26.97 9.42
N VAL A 39 -3.31 -28.04 8.81
CA VAL A 39 -1.93 -28.11 8.31
C VAL A 39 -1.71 -27.09 7.18
N VAL A 40 -2.66 -26.95 6.24
CA VAL A 40 -2.56 -25.97 5.16
C VAL A 40 -2.58 -24.55 5.72
N ILE A 41 -3.47 -24.24 6.67
CA ILE A 41 -3.55 -22.92 7.31
C ILE A 41 -2.27 -22.62 8.10
N THR A 42 -1.72 -23.61 8.84
CA THR A 42 -0.45 -23.42 9.57
C THR A 42 0.75 -23.30 8.62
N TYR A 43 0.73 -23.97 7.48
CA TYR A 43 1.79 -23.81 6.46
C TYR A 43 1.74 -22.44 5.78
N GLN A 44 0.55 -21.93 5.47
CA GLN A 44 0.36 -20.58 4.93
C GLN A 44 0.66 -19.46 5.95
N ASN A 45 0.46 -19.73 7.26
CA ASN A 45 0.76 -18.76 8.32
C ASN A 45 2.22 -18.82 8.83
N ASN A 46 3.02 -19.79 8.38
CA ASN A 46 4.45 -19.89 8.70
C ASN A 46 5.37 -19.33 7.60
N GLU A 47 4.81 -18.71 6.56
CA GLU A 47 5.63 -17.80 5.75
C GLU A 47 6.02 -16.63 6.66
N GLU A 48 7.31 -16.40 6.81
CA GLU A 48 7.81 -15.20 7.53
C GLU A 48 7.10 -13.99 6.90
N PRO A 49 6.54 -13.07 7.72
CA PRO A 49 5.85 -11.91 7.18
C PRO A 49 6.82 -11.17 6.26
N ALA A 50 6.38 -10.93 5.03
CA ALA A 50 7.19 -10.20 4.06
C ALA A 50 7.62 -8.86 4.65
N GLU A 51 8.90 -8.54 4.56
CA GLU A 51 9.43 -7.26 5.02
C GLU A 51 8.89 -6.15 4.13
N ILE A 52 8.10 -5.24 4.71
CA ILE A 52 7.56 -4.06 4.01
C ILE A 52 8.50 -2.90 4.28
N ILE A 53 9.29 -2.54 3.28
CA ILE A 53 10.14 -1.36 3.32
C ILE A 53 9.27 -0.16 2.95
N ARG A 54 8.86 0.62 3.94
CA ARG A 54 8.19 1.90 3.72
C ARG A 54 9.25 2.98 3.54
N LEU A 55 9.30 3.55 2.34
CA LEU A 55 10.34 4.52 1.96
C LEU A 55 9.98 5.97 2.31
N ASN A 56 9.41 6.21 3.47
CA ASN A 56 9.34 7.56 4.02
C ASN A 56 10.73 7.96 4.52
N GLY A 57 11.54 8.54 3.62
CA GLY A 57 12.85 9.10 3.98
C GLY A 57 14.04 8.19 3.67
N TYR A 58 14.08 7.52 2.51
CA TYR A 58 15.28 6.84 2.07
C TYR A 58 16.40 7.86 1.77
N GLU A 59 17.43 7.85 2.60
CA GLU A 59 18.70 8.51 2.37
C GLU A 59 19.81 7.45 2.30
N GLY A 60 20.29 7.15 1.09
CA GLY A 60 21.60 6.51 0.96
C GLY A 60 21.71 5.28 0.06
N GLU A 61 22.88 5.17 -0.55
CA GLU A 61 23.33 4.08 -1.44
C GLU A 61 23.50 2.71 -0.73
N GLU A 62 23.30 2.62 0.58
CA GLU A 62 23.60 1.41 1.35
C GLU A 62 22.51 0.33 1.37
N ASN A 63 21.34 0.58 0.80
CA ASN A 63 20.17 -0.32 0.91
C ASN A 63 19.70 -0.88 -0.44
N THR A 64 20.59 -1.23 -1.34
CA THR A 64 20.23 -1.95 -2.57
C THR A 64 19.57 -3.29 -2.20
N ILE A 65 18.38 -3.54 -2.75
CA ILE A 65 17.68 -4.83 -2.60
C ILE A 65 18.36 -5.83 -3.54
N VAL A 66 18.84 -6.94 -2.99
CA VAL A 66 19.57 -7.96 -3.74
C VAL A 66 18.85 -9.29 -3.67
N MET A 67 18.60 -9.89 -4.84
CA MET A 67 18.28 -11.31 -4.99
C MET A 67 19.33 -11.96 -5.87
N GLU A 68 19.78 -13.15 -5.53
CA GLU A 68 20.72 -13.87 -6.36
C GLU A 68 20.54 -15.38 -6.25
N ASN A 69 20.90 -16.06 -7.33
CA ASN A 69 21.04 -17.50 -7.40
C ASN A 69 22.38 -17.86 -8.05
N ASP A 70 22.57 -19.11 -8.43
CA ASP A 70 23.83 -19.55 -9.03
C ASP A 70 24.13 -18.89 -10.41
N ALA A 71 23.11 -18.48 -11.15
CA ALA A 71 23.21 -18.00 -12.54
C ALA A 71 23.18 -16.47 -12.65
N ILE A 72 22.30 -15.80 -11.92
CA ILE A 72 22.05 -14.36 -12.05
C ILE A 72 21.97 -13.66 -10.69
N LYS A 73 22.29 -12.37 -10.69
CA LYS A 73 22.13 -11.45 -9.56
C LYS A 73 21.24 -10.30 -9.98
N PHE A 74 20.16 -10.06 -9.24
CA PHE A 74 19.27 -8.92 -9.38
C PHE A 74 19.59 -7.91 -8.28
N GLU A 75 19.70 -6.63 -8.63
CA GLU A 75 20.00 -5.53 -7.74
C GLU A 75 19.06 -4.36 -8.04
N MET A 76 18.19 -3.98 -7.09
CA MET A 76 17.23 -2.89 -7.23
C MET A 76 17.58 -1.74 -6.31
N ASP A 77 17.59 -0.52 -6.87
CA ASP A 77 17.59 0.71 -6.09
C ASP A 77 16.16 0.97 -5.57
N PRO A 78 15.93 0.90 -4.25
CA PRO A 78 14.59 1.09 -3.70
C PRO A 78 14.06 2.51 -3.88
N ALA A 79 14.90 3.53 -4.02
CA ALA A 79 14.47 4.91 -4.18
C ALA A 79 13.85 5.19 -5.56
N THR A 80 14.28 4.45 -6.58
CA THR A 80 13.82 4.62 -7.98
C THR A 80 13.09 3.41 -8.52
N THR A 81 13.17 2.27 -7.84
CA THR A 81 12.74 0.94 -8.29
C THR A 81 13.38 0.48 -9.60
N GLN A 82 14.43 1.17 -10.04
CA GLN A 82 15.27 0.73 -11.15
C GLN A 82 16.17 -0.40 -10.69
N PHE A 83 16.52 -1.30 -11.61
CA PHE A 83 17.30 -2.46 -11.25
C PHE A 83 18.29 -2.85 -12.35
N ALA A 84 19.24 -3.67 -11.97
CA ALA A 84 20.17 -4.33 -12.87
C ALA A 84 20.14 -5.85 -12.64
N VAL A 85 20.34 -6.61 -13.70
CA VAL A 85 20.53 -8.07 -13.65
C VAL A 85 21.89 -8.40 -14.22
N THR A 86 22.73 -9.02 -13.39
CA THR A 86 24.06 -9.47 -13.79
C THR A 86 24.05 -10.97 -14.06
N VAL A 87 24.45 -11.39 -15.24
CA VAL A 87 24.71 -12.79 -15.59
C VAL A 87 26.07 -13.18 -15.03
N LYS A 88 26.10 -14.06 -14.01
CA LYS A 88 27.32 -14.37 -13.25
C LYS A 88 28.42 -15.02 -14.09
N GLU A 89 28.05 -15.88 -15.05
CA GLU A 89 29.00 -16.56 -15.93
C GLU A 89 29.78 -15.60 -16.83
N THR A 90 29.10 -14.56 -17.34
CA THR A 90 29.68 -13.66 -18.35
C THR A 90 30.02 -12.28 -17.80
N GLY A 91 29.52 -11.93 -16.63
CA GLY A 91 29.58 -10.57 -16.07
C GLY A 91 28.75 -9.55 -16.84
N LYS A 92 27.89 -10.00 -17.80
CA LYS A 92 27.04 -9.08 -18.55
C LYS A 92 25.94 -8.52 -17.66
N VAL A 93 25.75 -7.19 -17.72
CA VAL A 93 24.72 -6.48 -16.96
C VAL A 93 23.61 -6.01 -17.89
N TRP A 94 22.37 -6.27 -17.48
CA TRP A 94 21.15 -5.77 -18.13
C TRP A 94 20.47 -4.80 -17.17
N ARG A 95 20.28 -3.56 -17.60
CA ARG A 95 19.61 -2.54 -16.79
C ARG A 95 18.15 -2.39 -17.16
N SER A 96 17.30 -2.08 -16.20
CA SER A 96 15.89 -1.77 -16.43
C SER A 96 15.69 -0.47 -17.21
N ASN A 97 16.62 0.49 -17.04
CA ASN A 97 16.57 1.84 -17.59
C ASN A 97 17.95 2.27 -18.11
N PRO A 98 18.02 3.26 -19.04
CA PRO A 98 19.27 3.89 -19.45
C PRO A 98 20.01 4.50 -18.25
N GLU A 99 21.32 4.31 -18.16
CA GLU A 99 22.15 4.71 -17.02
C GLU A 99 22.07 6.23 -16.71
N ASP A 100 21.93 7.06 -17.72
CA ASP A 100 21.91 8.52 -17.62
C ASP A 100 20.56 9.15 -18.04
N GLY A 101 19.47 8.37 -18.00
CA GLY A 101 18.16 8.84 -18.46
C GLY A 101 17.65 10.12 -17.78
N ALA A 102 17.99 10.32 -16.51
CA ALA A 102 17.66 11.56 -15.78
C ALA A 102 18.38 12.81 -16.34
N ASN A 103 19.58 12.64 -16.85
CA ASN A 103 20.47 13.70 -17.31
C ASN A 103 20.58 13.79 -18.83
N ASP A 104 19.76 13.01 -19.57
CA ASP A 104 19.77 13.04 -21.03
C ASP A 104 19.70 14.49 -21.56
N PRO A 105 20.67 14.93 -22.38
CA PRO A 105 20.78 16.34 -22.78
C PRO A 105 19.76 16.74 -23.83
N ILE A 106 19.07 15.79 -24.46
CA ILE A 106 18.12 16.01 -25.57
C ILE A 106 16.68 15.87 -25.06
N ALA A 107 16.44 14.94 -24.16
CA ALA A 107 15.10 14.63 -23.65
C ALA A 107 14.47 15.82 -22.90
N GLN A 108 13.20 16.10 -23.19
CA GLN A 108 12.39 17.06 -22.43
C GLN A 108 12.05 16.50 -21.03
N ALA A 109 11.54 17.34 -20.15
CA ALA A 109 11.26 16.95 -18.77
C ALA A 109 10.31 15.74 -18.66
N SER A 110 9.26 15.69 -19.48
CA SER A 110 8.32 14.54 -19.53
C SER A 110 8.96 13.27 -20.10
N GLU A 111 9.88 13.41 -21.04
CA GLU A 111 10.63 12.29 -21.61
C GLU A 111 11.64 11.73 -20.61
N LYS A 112 12.29 12.62 -19.83
CA LYS A 112 13.19 12.20 -18.73
C LYS A 112 12.46 11.38 -17.67
N GLY A 113 11.22 11.74 -17.34
CA GLY A 113 10.39 10.92 -16.45
C GLY A 113 10.11 9.53 -17.03
N ARG A 114 9.82 9.44 -18.33
CA ARG A 114 9.63 8.16 -19.02
C ARG A 114 10.90 7.31 -19.04
N LEU A 115 12.06 7.91 -19.33
CA LEU A 115 13.36 7.20 -19.30
C LEU A 115 13.71 6.64 -17.93
N GLN A 116 13.18 7.22 -16.85
CA GLN A 116 13.37 6.73 -15.49
C GLN A 116 12.28 5.74 -15.04
N SER A 117 11.28 5.48 -15.88
CA SER A 117 10.14 4.64 -15.52
C SER A 117 10.35 3.18 -15.90
N THR A 118 9.89 2.28 -15.05
CA THR A 118 9.83 0.83 -15.29
C THR A 118 8.44 0.38 -15.73
N LEU A 119 7.44 1.25 -15.61
CA LEU A 119 6.04 0.97 -15.90
C LEU A 119 5.34 2.22 -16.43
N SER A 120 4.51 2.09 -17.47
CA SER A 120 3.57 3.11 -17.89
C SER A 120 2.19 2.55 -18.20
N ILE A 121 1.17 3.38 -18.01
CA ILE A 121 -0.25 3.06 -18.18
C ILE A 121 -0.84 4.06 -19.16
N VAL A 122 -1.46 3.58 -20.23
CA VAL A 122 -2.33 4.40 -21.09
C VAL A 122 -3.77 4.14 -20.69
N TRP A 123 -4.49 5.20 -20.36
CA TRP A 123 -5.88 5.17 -19.91
C TRP A 123 -6.71 6.22 -20.67
N SER A 124 -8.03 6.08 -20.66
CA SER A 124 -8.91 7.03 -21.34
C SER A 124 -9.59 7.97 -20.37
N THR A 125 -9.64 9.22 -20.78
CA THR A 125 -10.49 10.22 -20.12
C THR A 125 -11.96 10.06 -20.51
N LYS A 126 -12.87 10.63 -19.74
CA LYS A 126 -14.32 10.69 -20.04
C LYS A 126 -14.65 11.26 -21.44
N ASN A 127 -13.74 12.06 -22.01
CA ASN A 127 -13.89 12.68 -23.32
C ASN A 127 -13.27 11.84 -24.45
N GLY A 128 -12.82 10.61 -24.16
CA GLY A 128 -12.19 9.73 -25.14
C GLY A 128 -10.80 10.17 -25.58
N VAL A 129 -10.13 10.96 -24.75
CA VAL A 129 -8.73 11.35 -24.97
C VAL A 129 -7.85 10.43 -24.15
N ASP A 130 -6.91 9.77 -24.82
CA ASP A 130 -5.93 8.92 -24.16
C ASP A 130 -4.90 9.77 -23.41
N ALA A 131 -4.55 9.34 -22.21
CA ALA A 131 -3.51 9.91 -21.39
C ALA A 131 -2.56 8.82 -20.92
N GLU A 132 -1.28 9.17 -20.75
CA GLU A 132 -0.26 8.24 -20.27
C GLU A 132 0.27 8.70 -18.90
N TYR A 133 0.29 7.78 -17.95
CA TYR A 133 0.93 7.96 -16.66
C TYR A 133 2.06 6.94 -16.51
N ASN A 134 3.23 7.40 -16.10
CA ASN A 134 4.36 6.54 -15.80
C ASN A 134 4.58 6.45 -14.29
N ASN A 135 5.16 5.35 -13.82
CA ASN A 135 5.35 5.12 -12.39
C ASN A 135 6.36 6.06 -11.75
N TYR A 136 7.29 6.65 -12.50
CA TYR A 136 8.27 7.57 -11.95
C TYR A 136 7.65 8.94 -11.61
N ASP A 137 7.01 9.60 -12.61
CA ASP A 137 6.43 10.92 -12.40
C ASP A 137 5.17 10.92 -11.52
N TYR A 138 4.34 9.87 -11.64
CA TYR A 138 3.03 9.78 -10.99
C TYR A 138 2.98 8.83 -9.80
N GLY A 139 4.09 8.25 -9.42
CA GLY A 139 4.23 7.33 -8.29
C GLY A 139 5.47 7.63 -7.47
N ILE A 140 6.64 7.25 -7.96
CA ILE A 140 7.91 7.27 -7.23
C ILE A 140 8.28 8.65 -6.71
N LYS A 141 8.22 9.69 -7.54
CA LYS A 141 8.50 11.08 -7.13
C LYS A 141 7.64 11.56 -5.97
N ASN A 142 6.47 10.98 -5.81
CA ASN A 142 5.51 11.35 -4.78
C ASN A 142 5.53 10.39 -3.58
N GLY A 143 6.43 9.39 -3.58
CA GLY A 143 6.51 8.36 -2.54
C GLY A 143 5.29 7.44 -2.51
N LEU A 144 4.58 7.28 -3.64
CA LEU A 144 3.35 6.50 -3.75
C LEU A 144 3.67 5.06 -4.22
N TYR A 145 4.49 4.37 -3.49
CA TYR A 145 4.83 2.96 -3.73
C TYR A 145 5.34 2.29 -2.46
N ASP A 146 5.18 0.98 -2.41
CA ASP A 146 5.71 0.11 -1.36
C ASP A 146 6.51 -1.03 -1.99
N ILE A 147 7.57 -1.47 -1.32
CA ILE A 147 8.36 -2.62 -1.74
C ILE A 147 8.24 -3.71 -0.68
N GLU A 148 7.85 -4.89 -1.14
CA GLU A 148 7.76 -6.11 -0.35
C GLU A 148 8.82 -7.08 -0.84
N THR A 149 9.68 -7.58 0.05
CA THR A 149 10.71 -8.55 -0.27
C THR A 149 10.41 -9.89 0.37
N GLY A 150 10.67 -10.98 -0.37
CA GLY A 150 10.60 -12.34 0.13
C GLY A 150 11.87 -13.10 -0.21
N GLU A 151 11.94 -14.39 0.14
CA GLU A 151 13.14 -15.22 -0.05
C GLU A 151 13.63 -15.23 -1.52
N ASN A 152 12.71 -15.24 -2.49
CA ASN A 152 13.02 -15.34 -3.91
C ASN A 152 12.22 -14.36 -4.78
N TYR A 153 11.67 -13.28 -4.21
CA TYR A 153 10.96 -12.27 -4.97
C TYR A 153 11.12 -10.87 -4.38
N VAL A 154 10.95 -9.90 -5.27
CA VAL A 154 10.71 -8.50 -4.93
C VAL A 154 9.41 -8.08 -5.58
N LYS A 155 8.47 -7.55 -4.79
CA LYS A 155 7.20 -7.04 -5.26
C LYS A 155 7.14 -5.54 -5.02
N VAL A 156 6.90 -4.77 -6.05
CA VAL A 156 6.69 -3.33 -5.96
C VAL A 156 5.22 -3.03 -6.20
N LYS A 157 4.57 -2.38 -5.24
CA LYS A 157 3.19 -1.93 -5.32
C LYS A 157 3.19 -0.43 -5.60
N TYR A 158 2.70 -0.02 -6.75
CA TYR A 158 2.62 1.38 -7.14
C TYR A 158 1.18 1.90 -7.02
N SER A 159 1.02 3.13 -6.52
CA SER A 159 -0.19 3.94 -6.69
C SER A 159 0.12 5.06 -7.68
N ILE A 160 -0.19 4.82 -8.96
CA ILE A 160 0.13 5.72 -10.08
C ILE A 160 -1.06 6.65 -10.31
N GLY A 161 -0.86 7.93 -10.08
CA GLY A 161 -1.94 8.89 -10.25
C GLY A 161 -1.51 10.34 -10.02
N ASP A 162 -2.36 11.27 -10.43
CA ASP A 162 -2.20 12.68 -10.10
C ASP A 162 -2.69 12.92 -8.65
N VAL A 163 -2.12 12.16 -7.71
CA VAL A 163 -2.45 12.23 -6.28
C VAL A 163 -1.32 12.93 -5.56
N ASP A 164 -1.68 13.87 -4.72
CA ASP A 164 -0.71 14.43 -3.80
C ASP A 164 -0.28 13.36 -2.79
N ARG A 165 1.02 13.26 -2.52
CA ARG A 165 1.54 12.44 -1.42
C ARG A 165 0.76 12.74 -0.15
N GLU A 166 0.32 11.71 0.56
CA GLU A 166 -0.18 11.87 1.92
C GLU A 166 1.00 12.20 2.85
N TYR A 167 0.82 13.26 3.62
CA TYR A 167 1.78 13.67 4.64
C TYR A 167 1.20 13.31 6.01
N TYR A 168 1.99 12.68 6.86
CA TYR A 168 1.58 12.34 8.24
C TYR A 168 1.58 13.59 9.11
N ILE A 169 0.61 14.44 8.87
CA ILE A 169 0.27 15.63 9.66
C ILE A 169 -1.23 15.63 9.92
N PRO A 170 -1.71 16.03 11.10
CA PRO A 170 -3.14 16.04 11.39
C PRO A 170 -3.94 16.82 10.34
N PRO A 171 -4.78 16.20 9.50
CA PRO A 171 -5.61 16.95 8.56
C PRO A 171 -6.73 17.71 9.28
N VAL A 172 -7.24 17.13 10.36
CA VAL A 172 -8.14 17.70 11.34
C VAL A 172 -7.83 17.04 12.69
N THR A 173 -7.86 17.81 13.78
CA THR A 173 -7.60 17.27 15.11
C THR A 173 -8.32 18.12 16.16
N THR A 174 -8.49 17.58 17.38
CA THR A 174 -9.09 18.33 18.48
C THR A 174 -8.10 19.33 19.10
N GLU A 175 -8.61 20.32 19.83
CA GLU A 175 -7.75 21.30 20.51
C GLU A 175 -6.83 20.59 21.52
N GLU A 176 -7.34 19.61 22.27
CA GLU A 176 -6.58 18.85 23.27
C GLU A 176 -5.41 18.09 22.63
N LYS A 177 -5.65 17.34 21.54
CA LYS A 177 -4.61 16.60 20.83
C LYS A 177 -3.56 17.53 20.24
N LEU A 178 -4.00 18.63 19.58
CA LEU A 178 -3.06 19.56 18.97
C LEU A 178 -2.16 20.23 20.02
N GLU A 179 -2.72 20.63 21.17
CA GLU A 179 -1.94 21.20 22.27
C GLU A 179 -0.98 20.17 22.88
N TYR A 180 -1.38 18.91 22.97
CA TYR A 180 -0.49 17.81 23.36
C TYR A 180 0.73 17.74 22.43
N TRP A 181 0.53 17.65 21.12
CA TRP A 181 1.63 17.58 20.15
C TRP A 181 2.51 18.84 20.21
N PHE A 182 1.92 20.01 20.29
CA PHE A 182 2.68 21.26 20.44
C PHE A 182 3.51 21.30 21.72
N SER A 183 3.09 20.65 22.78
CA SER A 183 3.89 20.54 24.02
C SER A 183 5.14 19.67 23.87
N GLN A 184 5.17 18.80 22.86
CA GLN A 184 6.32 17.95 22.53
C GLN A 184 7.29 18.59 21.50
N MET A 185 6.92 19.76 20.93
CA MET A 185 7.69 20.47 19.92
C MET A 185 8.42 21.68 20.51
N GLU A 186 9.40 22.19 19.74
CA GLU A 186 9.96 23.51 20.03
C GLU A 186 8.88 24.61 19.87
N SER A 187 8.90 25.62 20.73
CA SER A 187 7.89 26.69 20.75
C SER A 187 7.75 27.46 19.42
N ASN A 188 8.85 27.59 18.68
CA ASN A 188 8.85 28.25 17.37
C ASN A 188 8.14 27.40 16.32
N ASP A 189 8.34 26.09 16.37
CA ASP A 189 7.73 25.15 15.42
C ASP A 189 6.24 25.03 15.65
N ALA A 190 5.82 24.87 16.91
CA ALA A 190 4.41 24.88 17.30
C ALA A 190 3.69 26.18 16.87
N THR A 191 4.35 27.33 17.04
CA THR A 191 3.82 28.63 16.62
C THR A 191 3.67 28.71 15.10
N LEU A 192 4.67 28.26 14.36
CA LEU A 192 4.64 28.22 12.90
C LEU A 192 3.51 27.34 12.39
N ILE A 193 3.42 26.10 12.88
CA ILE A 193 2.39 25.14 12.47
C ILE A 193 0.99 25.69 12.75
N LYS A 194 0.78 26.29 13.92
CA LYS A 194 -0.53 26.83 14.33
C LYS A 194 -1.11 27.84 13.36
N GLU A 195 -0.29 28.63 12.64
CA GLU A 195 -0.73 29.61 11.66
C GLU A 195 -1.39 28.96 10.41
N TYR A 196 -1.06 27.69 10.16
CA TYR A 196 -1.59 26.90 9.03
C TYR A 196 -2.83 26.10 9.39
N TYR A 197 -3.29 26.13 10.64
CA TYR A 197 -4.56 25.56 11.07
C TYR A 197 -5.65 26.61 11.18
N LYS A 198 -6.88 26.20 10.89
CA LYS A 198 -8.08 27.00 11.13
C LYS A 198 -8.83 26.38 12.32
N LYS A 199 -8.97 27.16 13.38
CA LYS A 199 -9.76 26.77 14.55
C LYS A 199 -11.25 26.90 14.24
N TYR A 200 -12.04 25.90 14.56
CA TYR A 200 -13.49 25.93 14.61
C TYR A 200 -13.98 25.64 16.03
N ASP A 201 -14.82 26.53 16.54
CA ASP A 201 -15.57 26.39 17.77
C ASP A 201 -17.04 26.61 17.41
N ILE A 202 -17.89 25.59 17.64
CA ILE A 202 -19.31 25.62 17.26
C ILE A 202 -20.06 26.81 17.83
N ASN A 203 -19.61 27.36 18.98
CA ASN A 203 -20.20 28.48 19.67
C ASN A 203 -19.68 29.85 19.18
N LYS A 204 -18.61 29.83 18.34
CA LYS A 204 -17.90 31.04 17.90
C LYS A 204 -17.60 31.02 16.38
N LEU A 205 -18.48 30.37 15.60
CA LEU A 205 -18.33 30.36 14.13
C LEU A 205 -18.43 31.74 13.54
N SER A 206 -17.65 31.98 12.50
CA SER A 206 -17.73 33.23 11.73
C SER A 206 -18.99 33.25 10.87
N LYS A 207 -19.46 34.46 10.51
CA LYS A 207 -20.64 34.61 9.64
C LYS A 207 -20.47 34.00 8.23
N LYS A 208 -19.23 33.64 7.85
CA LYS A 208 -18.90 33.01 6.56
C LYS A 208 -18.91 31.49 6.65
N ASP A 209 -18.89 30.92 7.87
CA ASP A 209 -18.85 29.49 8.08
C ASP A 209 -20.29 28.94 8.10
N ASN A 210 -20.54 27.91 7.26
CA ASN A 210 -21.82 27.23 7.27
C ASN A 210 -21.80 26.14 8.34
N LYS A 211 -22.59 26.33 9.39
CA LYS A 211 -22.65 25.43 10.53
C LYS A 211 -23.04 24.00 10.15
N ASP A 212 -24.06 23.87 9.29
CA ASP A 212 -24.62 22.56 8.93
C ASP A 212 -23.63 21.77 8.07
N GLU A 213 -22.92 22.42 7.14
CA GLU A 213 -21.86 21.81 6.34
C GLU A 213 -20.67 21.39 7.20
N LEU A 214 -20.25 22.25 8.15
CA LEU A 214 -19.15 21.92 9.06
C LEU A 214 -19.47 20.74 9.96
N LEU A 215 -20.71 20.66 10.49
CA LEU A 215 -21.14 19.52 11.31
C LEU A 215 -21.29 18.23 10.49
N ALA A 216 -21.70 18.33 9.21
CA ALA A 216 -21.76 17.17 8.31
C ALA A 216 -20.35 16.66 7.98
N GLN A 217 -19.40 17.58 7.77
CA GLN A 217 -18.01 17.25 7.46
C GLN A 217 -17.21 16.80 8.70
N TYR A 218 -17.42 17.47 9.84
CA TYR A 218 -16.71 17.22 11.09
C TYR A 218 -17.71 17.01 12.24
N PRO A 219 -18.30 15.82 12.39
CA PRO A 219 -19.30 15.56 13.42
C PRO A 219 -18.82 15.87 14.84
N ILE A 220 -17.54 15.63 15.13
CA ILE A 220 -16.91 15.89 16.43
C ILE A 220 -16.97 17.37 16.85
N LEU A 221 -17.15 18.30 15.88
CA LEU A 221 -17.29 19.72 16.15
C LEU A 221 -18.54 20.05 16.98
N ALA A 222 -19.51 19.13 17.08
CA ALA A 222 -20.67 19.30 17.96
C ALA A 222 -20.27 19.37 19.44
N ASP A 223 -19.24 18.62 19.81
CA ASP A 223 -18.82 18.41 21.19
C ASP A 223 -17.47 19.06 21.50
N GLU A 224 -16.58 19.18 20.52
CA GLU A 224 -15.20 19.62 20.71
C GLU A 224 -14.79 20.76 19.77
N VAL A 225 -13.81 21.53 20.20
CA VAL A 225 -13.12 22.51 19.35
C VAL A 225 -12.12 21.77 18.48
N ILE A 226 -12.13 22.04 17.17
CA ILE A 226 -11.23 21.40 16.24
C ILE A 226 -10.32 22.40 15.52
N TYR A 227 -9.20 21.87 15.03
CA TYR A 227 -8.26 22.55 14.17
C TYR A 227 -8.17 21.79 12.84
N VAL A 228 -8.37 22.48 11.73
CA VAL A 228 -8.33 21.93 10.38
C VAL A 228 -7.16 22.54 9.61
N LEU A 229 -6.34 21.69 9.02
CA LEU A 229 -5.22 22.14 8.19
C LEU A 229 -5.75 22.92 6.98
N ARG A 230 -5.18 24.09 6.71
CA ARG A 230 -5.63 24.95 5.61
C ARG A 230 -5.20 24.39 4.26
N ASP A 231 -6.09 24.41 3.27
CA ASP A 231 -5.83 23.95 1.88
C ASP A 231 -4.64 24.64 1.22
N LYS A 232 -4.33 25.89 1.62
CA LYS A 232 -3.20 26.66 1.09
C LYS A 232 -1.81 26.17 1.53
N THR A 233 -1.74 25.16 2.40
CA THR A 233 -0.49 24.57 2.87
C THR A 233 0.13 23.77 1.73
N ASN A 234 1.22 24.26 1.14
CA ASN A 234 1.88 23.61 0.02
C ASN A 234 2.70 22.39 0.46
N ASN A 235 3.08 21.55 -0.49
CA ASN A 235 3.77 20.28 -0.22
C ASN A 235 5.10 20.44 0.51
N SER A 236 5.86 21.50 0.23
CA SER A 236 7.13 21.77 0.95
C SER A 236 6.90 22.08 2.44
N LEU A 237 5.84 22.82 2.75
CA LEU A 237 5.45 23.07 4.14
C LEU A 237 4.89 21.82 4.81
N LYS A 238 4.08 21.04 4.09
CA LYS A 238 3.57 19.76 4.61
C LYS A 238 4.71 18.82 4.96
N GLN A 239 5.72 18.67 4.09
CA GLN A 239 6.90 17.85 4.36
C GLN A 239 7.68 18.36 5.58
N LYS A 240 7.85 19.68 5.71
CA LYS A 240 8.49 20.27 6.88
C LYS A 240 7.70 20.00 8.17
N PHE A 241 6.38 20.14 8.13
CA PHE A 241 5.51 19.87 9.28
C PHE A 241 5.50 18.39 9.65
N GLU A 242 5.50 17.50 8.65
CA GLU A 242 5.60 16.05 8.86
C GLU A 242 6.84 15.72 9.72
N GLY A 243 8.02 16.23 9.35
CA GLY A 243 9.22 16.01 10.16
C GLY A 243 9.14 16.57 11.60
N MET A 244 8.41 17.69 11.79
CA MET A 244 8.19 18.25 13.13
C MET A 244 7.22 17.39 13.96
N PHE A 245 6.15 16.87 13.35
CA PHE A 245 5.21 15.96 14.00
C PHE A 245 5.84 14.60 14.29
N GLU A 246 6.63 14.06 13.37
CA GLU A 246 7.39 12.82 13.57
C GLU A 246 8.39 12.96 14.73
N ALA A 247 9.13 14.06 14.80
CA ALA A 247 10.03 14.35 15.91
C ALA A 247 9.31 14.49 17.27
N ALA A 248 8.04 14.90 17.25
CA ALA A 248 7.17 14.95 18.41
C ALA A 248 6.55 13.58 18.79
N GLY A 249 6.77 12.55 17.96
CA GLY A 249 6.28 11.20 18.17
C GLY A 249 4.91 10.89 17.52
N TYR A 250 4.43 11.76 16.61
CA TYR A 250 3.21 11.53 15.84
C TYR A 250 3.41 10.37 14.86
N THR A 251 2.47 9.43 14.87
CA THR A 251 2.58 8.16 14.12
C THR A 251 1.57 8.08 12.98
N ALA A 252 1.71 7.06 12.13
CA ALA A 252 0.72 6.73 11.10
C ALA A 252 -0.65 6.38 11.71
N GLU A 253 -0.68 5.76 12.90
CA GLU A 253 -1.93 5.44 13.60
C GLU A 253 -2.64 6.72 14.06
N ASP A 254 -1.90 7.68 14.61
CA ASP A 254 -2.44 9.01 15.00
C ASP A 254 -3.01 9.74 13.79
N TYR A 255 -2.33 9.63 12.63
CA TYR A 255 -2.80 10.21 11.38
C TYR A 255 -4.13 9.60 10.91
N GLU A 256 -4.27 8.28 10.91
CA GLU A 256 -5.51 7.62 10.50
C GLU A 256 -6.65 7.94 11.47
N GLU A 257 -6.38 8.04 12.78
CA GLU A 257 -7.37 8.48 13.75
C GLU A 257 -7.84 9.91 13.48
N ASP A 258 -6.91 10.85 13.31
CA ASP A 258 -7.21 12.25 13.03
C ASP A 258 -7.92 12.42 11.66
N LYS A 259 -7.49 11.67 10.64
CA LYS A 259 -8.13 11.64 9.31
C LYS A 259 -9.58 11.18 9.37
N SER A 260 -9.89 10.23 10.24
CA SER A 260 -11.24 9.70 10.45
C SER A 260 -12.23 10.71 11.01
N LEU A 261 -11.76 11.81 11.62
CA LEU A 261 -12.61 12.91 12.12
C LEU A 261 -13.26 13.71 10.98
N ASN A 262 -12.80 13.57 9.76
CA ASN A 262 -13.40 14.17 8.57
C ASN A 262 -14.28 13.14 7.85
N SER A 263 -15.60 13.31 7.95
CA SER A 263 -16.60 12.42 7.33
C SER A 263 -16.83 12.71 5.84
N ALA A 264 -16.23 13.75 5.27
CA ALA A 264 -16.33 14.00 3.83
C ALA A 264 -15.51 12.96 3.08
N GLU A 265 -16.18 12.14 2.28
CA GLU A 265 -15.50 11.30 1.29
C GLU A 265 -14.68 12.20 0.37
N ARG A 266 -13.37 12.05 0.39
CA ARG A 266 -12.51 12.65 -0.64
C ARG A 266 -12.71 11.87 -1.94
N THR A 267 -13.78 12.13 -2.66
CA THR A 267 -13.91 11.71 -4.05
C THR A 267 -12.92 12.53 -4.88
N THR A 268 -11.70 12.04 -4.99
CA THR A 268 -10.78 12.58 -5.97
C THR A 268 -11.25 12.10 -7.34
N ASP A 269 -11.74 13.01 -8.18
CA ASP A 269 -12.05 12.73 -9.60
C ASP A 269 -10.75 12.48 -10.41
N LYS A 270 -9.61 12.49 -9.73
CA LYS A 270 -8.29 12.22 -10.29
C LYS A 270 -8.10 10.72 -10.50
N PRO A 271 -7.54 10.29 -11.65
CA PRO A 271 -7.27 8.89 -11.91
C PRO A 271 -6.17 8.35 -10.99
N VAL A 272 -6.42 7.19 -10.41
CA VAL A 272 -5.44 6.44 -9.62
C VAL A 272 -5.46 4.98 -10.05
N PHE A 273 -4.28 4.41 -10.26
CA PHE A 273 -4.07 3.04 -10.69
C PHE A 273 -3.15 2.34 -9.70
N ASN A 274 -3.68 1.38 -8.95
CA ASN A 274 -2.86 0.53 -8.07
C ASN A 274 -2.41 -0.68 -8.88
N VAL A 275 -1.10 -0.81 -9.06
CA VAL A 275 -0.50 -1.88 -9.87
C VAL A 275 0.70 -2.45 -9.15
N SER A 276 0.75 -3.78 -9.04
CA SER A 276 1.90 -4.51 -8.51
C SER A 276 2.75 -5.07 -9.63
N VAL A 277 4.08 -5.04 -9.47
CA VAL A 277 5.04 -5.75 -10.32
C VAL A 277 5.88 -6.66 -9.44
N VAL A 278 5.95 -7.93 -9.80
CA VAL A 278 6.70 -8.95 -9.06
C VAL A 278 7.88 -9.42 -9.91
N TYR A 279 9.06 -9.39 -9.33
CA TYR A 279 10.30 -9.89 -9.90
C TYR A 279 10.71 -11.16 -9.18
N ARG A 280 11.04 -12.23 -9.93
CA ARG A 280 11.51 -13.51 -9.39
C ARG A 280 12.67 -14.03 -10.21
N LEU A 281 13.56 -14.78 -9.56
CA LEU A 281 14.63 -15.50 -10.26
C LEU A 281 14.21 -16.95 -10.47
N ASP A 282 14.32 -17.44 -11.72
CA ASP A 282 14.06 -18.83 -12.08
C ASP A 282 15.20 -19.35 -12.97
N GLY A 283 16.16 -20.04 -12.36
CA GLY A 283 17.37 -20.47 -13.06
C GLY A 283 18.20 -19.29 -13.58
N ASP A 284 18.35 -19.19 -14.89
CA ASP A 284 19.04 -18.10 -15.60
C ASP A 284 18.09 -17.00 -16.12
N ASP A 285 16.80 -17.11 -15.78
CA ASP A 285 15.76 -16.16 -16.18
C ASP A 285 15.35 -15.22 -15.05
N LEU A 286 15.07 -13.95 -15.39
CA LEU A 286 14.31 -13.02 -14.56
C LEU A 286 12.83 -13.08 -15.00
N LEU A 287 11.97 -13.57 -14.13
CA LEU A 287 10.52 -13.53 -14.31
C LEU A 287 9.97 -12.18 -13.85
N VAL A 288 9.15 -11.55 -14.69
CA VAL A 288 8.46 -10.30 -14.37
C VAL A 288 6.96 -10.52 -14.52
N GLU A 289 6.23 -10.40 -13.42
CA GLU A 289 4.80 -10.70 -13.37
C GLU A 289 4.01 -9.46 -12.96
N VAL A 290 2.83 -9.28 -13.54
CA VAL A 290 1.83 -8.31 -13.09
C VAL A 290 0.58 -9.05 -12.66
N PRO A 291 0.30 -9.14 -11.36
CA PRO A 291 -0.91 -9.79 -10.84
C PRO A 291 -2.15 -8.96 -11.19
N LEU A 292 -2.80 -9.25 -12.32
CA LEU A 292 -3.98 -8.49 -12.77
C LEU A 292 -5.14 -8.53 -11.79
N ALA A 293 -5.23 -9.58 -10.96
CA ALA A 293 -6.26 -9.69 -9.93
C ALA A 293 -6.08 -8.70 -8.77
N GLU A 294 -4.88 -8.15 -8.61
CA GLU A 294 -4.55 -7.13 -7.60
C GLU A 294 -4.59 -5.71 -8.17
N MET A 295 -4.86 -5.57 -9.46
CA MET A 295 -4.89 -4.26 -10.11
C MET A 295 -6.23 -3.57 -9.80
N GLU A 296 -6.15 -2.34 -9.28
CA GLU A 296 -7.30 -1.52 -8.94
C GLU A 296 -7.28 -0.21 -9.72
N TYR A 297 -8.42 0.18 -10.25
CA TYR A 297 -8.63 1.45 -10.96
C TYR A 297 -10.11 1.81 -10.99
N GLN A 298 -10.42 3.09 -11.28
CA GLN A 298 -11.80 3.54 -11.40
C GLN A 298 -12.42 3.04 -12.71
N GLU A 299 -13.66 2.50 -12.67
CA GLU A 299 -14.38 1.98 -13.84
C GLU A 299 -14.57 3.01 -14.95
N ASP A 300 -14.70 4.29 -14.61
CA ASP A 300 -14.85 5.40 -15.54
C ASP A 300 -13.53 5.88 -16.15
N LYS A 301 -12.41 5.26 -15.81
CA LYS A 301 -11.06 5.54 -16.29
C LYS A 301 -10.34 4.24 -16.73
N PRO A 302 -10.86 3.58 -17.79
CA PRO A 302 -10.35 2.28 -18.21
C PRO A 302 -8.89 2.34 -18.68
N ILE A 303 -8.14 1.30 -18.36
CA ILE A 303 -6.77 1.08 -18.83
C ILE A 303 -6.82 0.46 -20.22
N TYR A 304 -6.13 1.07 -21.19
CA TYR A 304 -5.98 0.56 -22.54
C TYR A 304 -4.72 -0.27 -22.72
N SER A 305 -3.62 0.19 -22.15
CA SER A 305 -2.38 -0.56 -22.22
C SER A 305 -1.53 -0.36 -20.98
N LEU A 306 -0.77 -1.39 -20.67
CA LEU A 306 0.23 -1.43 -19.62
C LEU A 306 1.55 -1.78 -20.30
N THR A 307 2.55 -0.91 -20.19
CA THR A 307 3.89 -1.15 -20.72
C THR A 307 4.84 -1.37 -19.56
N ILE A 308 5.54 -2.49 -19.56
CA ILE A 308 6.46 -2.89 -18.50
C ILE A 308 7.87 -2.96 -19.07
N LEU A 309 8.83 -2.39 -18.33
CA LEU A 309 10.26 -2.38 -18.67
C LEU A 309 10.54 -1.91 -20.10
N PRO A 310 10.01 -0.73 -20.51
CA PRO A 310 10.14 -0.25 -21.89
C PRO A 310 11.58 -0.10 -22.37
N TYR A 311 12.52 0.02 -21.45
CA TYR A 311 13.94 0.27 -21.72
C TYR A 311 14.87 -0.86 -21.25
N PHE A 312 14.34 -2.02 -20.89
CA PHE A 312 15.16 -3.14 -20.42
C PHE A 312 16.23 -3.52 -21.43
N GLY A 313 17.48 -3.48 -21.01
CA GLY A 313 18.63 -3.77 -21.86
C GLY A 313 19.10 -2.59 -22.73
N ALA A 314 18.51 -1.41 -22.58
CA ALA A 314 18.99 -0.18 -23.21
C ALA A 314 20.13 0.42 -22.36
N GLY A 315 21.35 -0.09 -22.53
CA GLY A 315 22.55 0.37 -21.83
C GLY A 315 23.80 -0.28 -22.39
#